data_a9d064d029234822ceed0541fd0f95f6
#
_entry.id   a9d064d029234822ceed0541fd0f95f6
#
_cell.length_a   1.000
_cell.length_b   1.000
_cell.length_c   1.000
_cell.angle_alpha   90.00
_cell.angle_beta   90.00
_cell.angle_gamma   90.00
#
_symmetry.space_group_name_H-M   'P 1'
#
loop_
_entity.id
_entity.type
_entity.pdbx_description
1 polymer ?
#
loop_
_entity_poly.entity_id
_entity_poly.type
_entity_poly.pdbx_seq_one_letter_code
_entity_poly.pdbx_strand_id
1 'polypeptide(L)'
;EESRAFLKSLGIDGEIVRTTSHSADSISLILDDGECFVGDLEPIEYLAAYDQNDALKYDWELIMRYSPKTIYYAHANEKNGN
;
A
#
# COMPACT_ATOMS: atom_id res chain seq x y z
N GLU A 1 3.02 -4.91 17.52
CA GLU A 1 2.96 -5.28 16.13
C GLU A 1 4.35 -5.61 15.59
N GLU A 2 4.49 -6.81 15.07
CA GLU A 2 5.82 -7.35 14.74
C GLU A 2 6.51 -6.57 13.62
N SER A 3 5.77 -6.15 12.59
CA SER A 3 6.40 -5.44 11.50
C SER A 3 6.93 -4.08 11.93
N ARG A 4 6.21 -3.42 12.82
CA ARG A 4 6.66 -2.13 13.34
C ARG A 4 7.96 -2.28 14.13
N ALA A 5 8.03 -3.31 14.97
CA ALA A 5 9.25 -3.57 15.74
C ALA A 5 10.43 -3.90 14.82
N PHE A 6 10.18 -4.71 13.80
CA PHE A 6 11.23 -5.06 12.85
C PHE A 6 11.75 -3.81 12.12
N LEU A 7 10.85 -2.98 11.63
CA LEU A 7 11.26 -1.76 10.90
C LEU A 7 12.00 -0.81 11.82
N LYS A 8 11.58 -0.71 13.06
CA LYS A 8 12.26 0.17 14.01
C LYS A 8 13.70 -0.27 14.24
N SER A 9 13.94 -1.58 14.23
CA SER A 9 15.30 -2.08 14.38
C SER A 9 16.21 -1.66 13.24
N LEU A 10 15.62 -1.30 12.09
CA LEU A 10 16.33 -0.80 10.93
C LEU A 10 16.33 0.72 10.85
N GLY A 11 15.80 1.40 11.86
CA GLY A 11 15.73 2.86 11.86
C GLY A 11 14.56 3.41 11.08
N ILE A 12 13.53 2.60 10.84
CA ILE A 12 12.37 3.00 10.04
C ILE A 12 11.14 3.04 10.93
N ASP A 13 10.45 4.18 10.95
CA ASP A 13 9.19 4.34 11.69
C ASP A 13 8.03 4.09 10.76
N GLY A 14 7.43 2.91 10.86
CA GLY A 14 6.34 2.54 9.99
C GLY A 14 5.88 1.13 10.27
N GLU A 15 5.04 0.62 9.37
CA GLU A 15 4.55 -0.74 9.54
C GLU A 15 4.24 -1.35 8.17
N ILE A 16 4.31 -2.67 8.09
CA ILE A 16 4.00 -3.42 6.89
C ILE A 16 2.61 -4.03 7.08
N VAL A 17 1.74 -3.80 6.10
CA VAL A 17 0.39 -4.36 6.12
C VAL A 17 0.20 -5.24 4.89
N ARG A 18 -0.66 -6.24 5.01
CA ARG A 18 -0.95 -7.13 3.90
C ARG A 18 -2.05 -6.51 3.05
N THR A 19 -1.76 -6.35 1.76
CA THR A 19 -2.71 -5.83 0.78
C THR A 19 -2.80 -6.86 -0.34
N THR A 20 -3.64 -7.88 -0.12
CA THR A 20 -3.59 -9.12 -0.90
C THR A 20 -4.58 -9.17 -2.05
N SER A 21 -5.16 -8.03 -2.44
CA SER A 21 -6.10 -8.02 -3.57
C SER A 21 -5.42 -8.37 -4.88
N HIS A 22 -4.14 -8.03 -5.02
CA HIS A 22 -3.39 -8.38 -6.23
C HIS A 22 -2.89 -9.82 -6.16
N SER A 23 -2.27 -10.19 -5.04
CA SER A 23 -1.80 -11.56 -4.85
C SER A 23 -1.64 -11.83 -3.35
N ALA A 24 -1.54 -13.10 -2.99
CA ALA A 24 -1.44 -13.50 -1.58
C ALA A 24 -0.17 -12.97 -0.92
N ASP A 25 0.85 -12.64 -1.72
CA ASP A 25 2.14 -12.17 -1.20
C ASP A 25 2.26 -10.65 -1.19
N SER A 26 1.24 -9.93 -1.64
CA SER A 26 1.32 -8.47 -1.74
C SER A 26 1.30 -7.81 -0.38
N ILE A 27 2.20 -6.86 -0.19
CA ILE A 27 2.27 -6.09 1.04
C ILE A 27 2.41 -4.61 0.69
N SER A 28 2.08 -3.76 1.66
CA SER A 28 2.28 -2.33 1.56
C SER A 28 3.07 -1.85 2.77
N LEU A 29 3.94 -0.87 2.55
CA LEU A 29 4.74 -0.27 3.61
C LEU A 29 4.19 1.11 3.90
N ILE A 30 3.83 1.36 5.15
CA ILE A 30 3.23 2.62 5.55
C ILE A 30 4.16 3.27 6.57
N LEU A 31 4.69 4.43 6.22
CA LEU A 31 5.60 5.17 7.10
C LEU A 31 4.83 6.18 7.94
N ASP A 32 5.34 6.42 9.13
CA ASP A 32 4.68 7.33 10.07
C ASP A 32 4.66 8.77 9.59
N ASP A 33 5.53 9.13 8.65
CA ASP A 33 5.57 10.48 8.08
C ASP A 33 4.55 10.70 6.98
N GLY A 34 3.74 9.71 6.68
CA GLY A 34 2.68 9.84 5.68
C GLY A 34 3.01 9.25 4.32
N GLU A 35 4.19 8.70 4.14
CA GLU A 35 4.55 8.04 2.88
C GLU A 35 4.08 6.59 2.91
N CYS A 36 3.50 6.15 1.78
CA CYS A 36 2.96 4.81 1.67
C CYS A 36 3.42 4.18 0.37
N PHE A 37 4.01 3.01 0.45
CA PHE A 37 4.51 2.27 -0.71
C PHE A 37 3.63 1.03 -0.87
N VAL A 38 2.76 1.06 -1.89
CA VAL A 38 1.73 0.02 -2.04
C VAL A 38 2.14 -1.11 -2.98
N GLY A 39 3.34 -1.04 -3.54
CA GLY A 39 3.83 -2.12 -4.39
C GLY A 39 2.94 -2.36 -5.59
N ASP A 40 2.45 -3.58 -5.71
CA ASP A 40 1.65 -4.01 -6.85
C ASP A 40 0.16 -3.71 -6.73
N LEU A 41 -0.26 -3.05 -5.66
CA LEU A 41 -1.67 -2.72 -5.48
C LEU A 41 -2.15 -1.82 -6.62
N GLU A 42 -3.33 -2.11 -7.16
CA GLU A 42 -3.87 -1.30 -8.24
C GLU A 42 -4.24 0.09 -7.73
N PRO A 43 -4.05 1.14 -8.54
CA PRO A 43 -4.36 2.50 -8.11
C PRO A 43 -5.78 2.66 -7.62
N ILE A 44 -5.96 3.59 -6.67
CA ILE A 44 -7.27 3.80 -6.04
C ILE A 44 -8.32 4.20 -7.07
N GLU A 45 -7.92 4.83 -8.17
CA GLU A 45 -8.83 5.20 -9.25
C GLU A 45 -9.54 4.00 -9.85
N TYR A 46 -8.93 2.83 -9.74
CA TYR A 46 -9.51 1.60 -10.28
C TYR A 46 -10.73 1.13 -9.48
N LEU A 47 -10.95 1.68 -8.28
CA LEU A 47 -12.15 1.33 -7.52
C LEU A 47 -13.42 1.70 -8.27
N ALA A 48 -13.38 2.80 -9.04
CA ALA A 48 -14.53 3.21 -9.84
C ALA A 48 -14.80 2.24 -10.99
N ALA A 49 -13.72 1.65 -11.55
CA ALA A 49 -13.85 0.70 -12.66
C ALA A 49 -14.19 -0.71 -12.17
N TYR A 50 -13.77 -1.05 -10.95
CA TYR A 50 -13.93 -2.38 -10.40
C TYR A 50 -14.71 -2.32 -9.09
N ASP A 51 -15.90 -1.75 -9.15
CA ASP A 51 -16.68 -1.51 -7.95
C ASP A 51 -17.11 -2.81 -7.26
N GLN A 52 -17.02 -3.94 -7.94
CA GLN A 52 -17.32 -5.24 -7.34
C GLN A 52 -16.09 -5.97 -6.82
N ASN A 53 -14.92 -5.32 -6.87
CA ASN A 53 -13.71 -5.90 -6.34
C ASN A 53 -13.58 -5.55 -4.86
N ASP A 54 -14.22 -6.36 -4.02
CA ASP A 54 -14.25 -6.10 -2.58
C ASP A 54 -12.86 -6.20 -1.96
N ALA A 55 -11.99 -7.07 -2.49
CA ALA A 55 -10.64 -7.20 -1.95
C ALA A 55 -9.83 -5.92 -2.16
N LEU A 56 -9.91 -5.33 -3.36
CA LEU A 56 -9.22 -4.07 -3.64
C LEU A 56 -9.77 -2.95 -2.77
N LYS A 57 -11.10 -2.90 -2.62
CA LYS A 57 -11.72 -1.89 -1.78
C LYS A 57 -11.26 -2.02 -0.34
N TYR A 58 -11.22 -3.24 0.17
CA TYR A 58 -10.77 -3.50 1.54
C TYR A 58 -9.33 -3.01 1.75
N ASP A 59 -8.45 -3.31 0.79
CA ASP A 59 -7.05 -2.91 0.90
C ASP A 59 -6.91 -1.40 0.93
N TRP A 60 -7.66 -0.68 0.09
CA TRP A 60 -7.60 0.78 0.08
C TRP A 60 -8.21 1.38 1.34
N GLU A 61 -9.27 0.79 1.87
CA GLU A 61 -9.82 1.25 3.14
C GLU A 61 -8.82 1.08 4.27
N LEU A 62 -8.09 -0.03 4.26
CA LEU A 62 -7.05 -0.26 5.27
C LEU A 62 -5.95 0.79 5.17
N ILE A 63 -5.47 1.07 3.96
CA ILE A 63 -4.41 2.05 3.75
C ILE A 63 -4.88 3.45 4.15
N MET A 64 -6.11 3.81 3.81
CA MET A 64 -6.62 5.14 4.11
C MET A 64 -6.80 5.40 5.60
N ARG A 65 -6.88 4.34 6.41
CA ARG A 65 -6.92 4.52 7.87
C ARG A 65 -5.66 5.16 8.42
N TYR A 66 -4.56 5.06 7.69
CA TYR A 66 -3.28 5.65 8.10
C TYR A 66 -3.12 7.08 7.61
N SER A 67 -4.08 7.61 6.89
CA SER A 67 -4.08 8.98 6.35
C SER A 67 -2.80 9.31 5.60
N PRO A 68 -2.45 8.52 4.57
CA PRO A 68 -1.20 8.75 3.85
C PRO A 68 -1.23 10.08 3.12
N LYS A 69 -0.08 10.74 3.09
CA LYS A 69 0.09 12.00 2.35
C LYS A 69 0.51 11.74 0.92
N THR A 70 1.33 10.72 0.71
CA THR A 70 1.85 10.39 -0.61
C THR A 70 1.82 8.88 -0.78
N ILE A 71 1.39 8.44 -1.96
CA ILE A 71 1.29 7.01 -2.26
C ILE A 71 2.18 6.71 -3.46
N TYR A 72 3.08 5.75 -3.29
CA TYR A 72 4.01 5.32 -4.33
C TYR A 72 3.62 3.94 -4.83
N TYR A 73 3.52 3.79 -6.16
CA TYR A 73 3.15 2.54 -6.80
C TYR A 73 4.38 1.93 -7.46
N ALA A 74 4.59 0.64 -7.29
CA ALA A 74 5.75 -0.02 -7.86
C ALA A 74 5.79 0.09 -9.38
N HIS A 75 4.63 0.00 -10.02
CA HIS A 75 4.56 -0.02 -11.48
C HIS A 75 4.36 1.34 -12.12
N ALA A 76 4.08 2.37 -11.33
CA ALA A 76 3.85 3.70 -11.89
C ALA A 76 5.09 4.22 -12.61
N ASN A 77 6.27 4.02 -12.01
CA ASN A 77 7.51 4.48 -12.61
C ASN A 77 7.82 3.74 -13.90
N GLU A 78 7.48 2.47 -13.97
CA GLU A 78 7.71 1.70 -15.19
C GLU A 78 6.89 2.24 -16.34
N LYS A 79 5.63 2.57 -16.08
CA LYS A 79 4.78 3.15 -17.11
C LYS A 79 5.28 4.52 -17.53
N ASN A 80 5.70 5.32 -16.60
CA ASN A 80 6.18 6.67 -16.89
C ASN A 80 7.54 6.67 -17.58
N GLY A 81 8.31 5.62 -17.38
CA GLY A 81 9.61 5.48 -18.00
C GLY A 81 9.54 5.18 -19.48
N ASN A 82 8.37 4.88 -19.95
CA ASN A 82 8.18 4.63 -21.39
C ASN A 82 8.08 5.95 -22.14
#